data_15e918a27cd429a5adb09e50cc3489c0
#
_entry.id   15e918a27cd429a5adb09e50cc3489c0
#
_cell.length_a   1.000
_cell.length_b   1.000
_cell.length_c   1.000
_cell.angle_alpha   90.00
_cell.angle_beta   90.00
_cell.angle_gamma   90.00
#
_symmetry.space_group_name_H-M   'P 1'
#
loop_
_entity.id
_entity.type
_entity.pdbx_description
1 polymer ?
#
loop_
_entity_poly.entity_id
_entity_poly.type
_entity_poly.pdbx_seq_one_letter_code
_entity_poly.pdbx_strand_id
1 'polypeptide(L)'
;MSDINAAPPILMIDKLNDQFVVQRAGIEDLSAILAIYNQSIAGKQATANLVPVTTEERAAWFDDHLNNPSRPIYVIKTINTIFESDQSVQIDQTEPSPTIIAWGSFSDLYERIAYHISSEISVYLHQDYQGRGLGSLLTRWMLTQAPSLGIKNVVALVFAHNQPSLGLFYKLGFEQWGYMPQVCDMQGFIADVVMLGKTITSDK
;
A
#
# COMPACT_ATOMS: atom_id res chain seq x y z
N MET A 1 31.46 16.63 11.19
CA MET A 1 31.71 15.19 11.06
C MET A 1 30.41 14.53 11.43
N SER A 2 29.62 14.23 10.42
CA SER A 2 28.28 13.59 10.56
C SER A 2 28.49 12.07 10.57
N ASP A 3 28.00 11.44 11.64
CA ASP A 3 28.03 9.99 11.82
C ASP A 3 27.25 9.28 10.71
N ILE A 4 27.96 8.72 9.74
CA ILE A 4 27.43 7.85 8.67
C ILE A 4 27.44 6.39 9.17
N ASN A 5 26.80 6.13 10.29
CA ASN A 5 26.69 4.74 10.79
C ASN A 5 25.30 4.50 11.38
N ALA A 6 24.24 4.93 10.67
CA ALA A 6 22.91 4.42 10.93
C ALA A 6 22.85 3.01 10.33
N ALA A 7 22.73 2.00 11.20
CA ALA A 7 22.44 0.65 10.77
C ALA A 7 21.21 0.67 9.83
N PRO A 8 21.20 -0.13 8.75
CA PRO A 8 20.04 -0.19 7.87
C PRO A 8 18.79 -0.51 8.72
N PRO A 9 17.64 0.11 8.43
CA PRO A 9 16.44 -0.13 9.19
C PRO A 9 16.15 -1.64 9.16
N ILE A 10 16.01 -2.21 10.35
CA ILE A 10 15.62 -3.62 10.52
C ILE A 10 14.36 -3.80 9.69
N LEU A 11 14.42 -4.70 8.68
CA LEU A 11 13.25 -5.11 7.93
C LEU A 11 12.25 -5.69 8.93
N MET A 12 11.25 -4.89 9.32
CA MET A 12 10.16 -5.38 10.14
C MET A 12 9.30 -6.28 9.25
N ILE A 13 9.49 -7.59 9.41
CA ILE A 13 8.65 -8.60 8.78
C ILE A 13 7.63 -9.00 9.83
N ASP A 14 6.37 -8.61 9.63
CA ASP A 14 5.28 -8.98 10.51
C ASP A 14 4.45 -10.10 9.87
N LYS A 15 4.25 -11.17 10.62
CA LYS A 15 3.37 -12.27 10.20
C LYS A 15 1.92 -11.81 10.32
N LEU A 16 1.21 -11.67 9.19
CA LEU A 16 -0.20 -11.34 9.17
C LEU A 16 -1.08 -12.55 9.54
N ASN A 17 -0.69 -13.74 9.06
CA ASN A 17 -1.26 -15.05 9.38
C ASN A 17 -0.29 -16.14 8.90
N ASP A 18 -0.71 -17.41 8.89
CA ASP A 18 0.16 -18.53 8.47
C ASP A 18 0.51 -18.55 6.99
N GLN A 19 -0.13 -17.71 6.17
CA GLN A 19 0.06 -17.67 4.71
C GLN A 19 0.77 -16.41 4.22
N PHE A 20 0.76 -15.32 5.00
CA PHE A 20 1.17 -14.00 4.54
C PHE A 20 2.03 -13.27 5.56
N VAL A 21 3.04 -12.59 5.03
CA VAL A 21 3.85 -11.63 5.77
C VAL A 21 3.68 -10.24 5.17
N VAL A 22 3.79 -9.20 6.00
CA VAL A 22 3.91 -7.82 5.57
C VAL A 22 5.30 -7.31 5.88
N GLN A 23 5.88 -6.57 4.96
CA GLN A 23 7.18 -5.92 5.13
C GLN A 23 7.25 -4.61 4.34
N ARG A 24 8.25 -3.79 4.64
CA ARG A 24 8.59 -2.65 3.77
C ARG A 24 9.06 -3.16 2.41
N ALA A 25 8.68 -2.44 1.35
CA ALA A 25 9.15 -2.74 0.00
C ALA A 25 10.65 -2.46 -0.13
N GLY A 26 11.34 -3.31 -0.88
CA GLY A 26 12.69 -3.09 -1.37
C GLY A 26 12.70 -2.72 -2.85
N ILE A 27 13.88 -2.36 -3.37
CA ILE A 27 14.02 -1.96 -4.78
C ILE A 27 13.60 -3.08 -5.75
N GLU A 28 13.78 -4.32 -5.35
CA GLU A 28 13.40 -5.52 -6.09
C GLU A 28 11.89 -5.68 -6.27
N ASP A 29 11.09 -5.02 -5.43
CA ASP A 29 9.63 -5.16 -5.39
C ASP A 29 8.92 -4.25 -6.41
N LEU A 30 9.62 -3.25 -6.99
CA LEU A 30 9.03 -2.24 -7.88
C LEU A 30 8.23 -2.85 -9.04
N SER A 31 8.78 -3.83 -9.73
CA SER A 31 8.12 -4.44 -10.89
C SER A 31 6.80 -5.11 -10.51
N ALA A 32 6.76 -5.82 -9.37
CA ALA A 32 5.55 -6.49 -8.90
C ALA A 32 4.50 -5.48 -8.38
N ILE A 33 4.93 -4.44 -7.66
CA ILE A 33 4.10 -3.32 -7.22
C ILE A 33 3.42 -2.66 -8.42
N LEU A 34 4.21 -2.39 -9.46
CA LEU A 34 3.73 -1.73 -10.68
C LEU A 34 2.77 -2.64 -11.48
N ALA A 35 3.05 -3.94 -11.54
CA ALA A 35 2.17 -4.91 -12.19
C ALA A 35 0.78 -4.92 -11.52
N ILE A 36 0.72 -4.95 -10.19
CA ILE A 36 -0.54 -4.89 -9.42
C ILE A 36 -1.25 -3.55 -9.64
N TYR A 37 -0.50 -2.44 -9.63
CA TYR A 37 -1.07 -1.12 -9.92
C TYR A 37 -1.71 -1.06 -11.30
N ASN A 38 -1.00 -1.51 -12.33
CA ASN A 38 -1.47 -1.47 -13.71
C ASN A 38 -2.70 -2.35 -13.96
N GLN A 39 -2.85 -3.48 -13.23
CA GLN A 39 -4.07 -4.28 -13.25
C GLN A 39 -5.32 -3.49 -12.83
N SER A 40 -5.16 -2.50 -11.94
CA SER A 40 -6.28 -1.71 -11.42
C SER A 40 -6.81 -0.67 -12.40
N ILE A 41 -6.03 -0.30 -13.42
CA ILE A 41 -6.36 0.77 -14.37
C ILE A 41 -7.57 0.40 -15.24
N ALA A 42 -7.61 -0.82 -15.75
CA ALA A 42 -8.68 -1.28 -16.65
C ALA A 42 -10.07 -1.19 -16.02
N GLY A 43 -10.16 -1.38 -14.70
CA GLY A 43 -11.42 -1.30 -13.95
C GLY A 43 -11.94 0.13 -13.73
N LYS A 44 -11.11 1.17 -13.95
CA LYS A 44 -11.44 2.58 -13.74
C LYS A 44 -12.04 2.89 -12.36
N GLN A 45 -11.68 2.11 -11.33
CA GLN A 45 -12.23 2.25 -9.98
C GLN A 45 -11.20 2.69 -8.93
N ALA A 46 -9.94 2.31 -9.11
CA ALA A 46 -8.94 2.44 -8.05
C ALA A 46 -7.84 3.48 -8.34
N THR A 47 -7.77 3.99 -9.54
CA THR A 47 -6.77 5.01 -9.94
C THR A 47 -7.32 5.89 -11.06
N ALA A 48 -6.86 7.14 -11.08
CA ALA A 48 -7.15 8.10 -12.15
C ALA A 48 -6.22 7.93 -13.38
N ASN A 49 -5.23 7.04 -13.33
CA ASN A 49 -4.43 6.72 -14.51
C ASN A 49 -5.29 5.98 -15.53
N LEU A 50 -5.18 6.38 -16.80
CA LEU A 50 -5.97 5.84 -17.91
C LEU A 50 -5.17 4.87 -18.77
N VAL A 51 -3.85 4.90 -18.64
CA VAL A 51 -2.90 4.02 -19.33
C VAL A 51 -1.92 3.42 -18.33
N PRO A 52 -1.39 2.22 -18.63
CA PRO A 52 -0.35 1.63 -17.77
C PRO A 52 0.85 2.55 -17.61
N VAL A 53 1.40 2.57 -16.40
CA VAL A 53 2.57 3.34 -16.01
C VAL A 53 3.81 2.47 -16.16
N THR A 54 4.89 3.02 -16.70
CA THR A 54 6.18 2.30 -16.85
C THR A 54 7.04 2.37 -15.59
N THR A 55 8.05 1.51 -15.54
CA THR A 55 9.04 1.51 -14.45
C THR A 55 9.79 2.83 -14.38
N GLU A 56 10.15 3.39 -15.53
CA GLU A 56 10.88 4.66 -15.64
C GLU A 56 10.05 5.84 -15.11
N GLU A 57 8.75 5.87 -15.42
CA GLU A 57 7.84 6.91 -14.93
C GLU A 57 7.62 6.85 -13.41
N ARG A 58 7.71 5.65 -12.82
CA ARG A 58 7.51 5.43 -11.38
C ARG A 58 8.78 5.40 -10.55
N ALA A 59 9.96 5.34 -11.19
CA ALA A 59 11.23 5.18 -10.49
C ALA A 59 11.48 6.29 -9.45
N ALA A 60 11.27 7.56 -9.80
CA ALA A 60 11.46 8.67 -8.88
C ALA A 60 10.52 8.61 -7.67
N TRP A 61 9.22 8.35 -7.89
CA TRP A 61 8.25 8.20 -6.82
C TRP A 61 8.62 7.03 -5.88
N PHE A 62 9.09 5.93 -6.44
CA PHE A 62 9.48 4.75 -5.66
C PHE A 62 10.74 5.03 -4.84
N ASP A 63 11.75 5.68 -5.46
CA ASP A 63 12.98 6.07 -4.78
C ASP A 63 12.72 7.04 -3.63
N ASP A 64 11.84 8.03 -3.83
CA ASP A 64 11.42 8.95 -2.77
C ASP A 64 10.82 8.20 -1.57
N HIS A 65 10.02 7.16 -1.79
CA HIS A 65 9.44 6.35 -0.72
C HIS A 65 10.47 5.46 -0.03
N LEU A 66 11.42 4.88 -0.78
CA LEU A 66 12.50 4.07 -0.20
C LEU A 66 13.41 4.91 0.72
N ASN A 67 13.65 6.17 0.34
CA ASN A 67 14.50 7.10 1.08
C ASN A 67 13.74 7.87 2.17
N ASN A 68 12.40 7.79 2.23
CA ASN A 68 11.59 8.48 3.24
C ASN A 68 11.05 7.49 4.28
N PRO A 69 11.67 7.37 5.46
CA PRO A 69 11.24 6.43 6.48
C PRO A 69 9.84 6.71 7.03
N SER A 70 9.34 7.95 6.88
CA SER A 70 8.02 8.36 7.35
C SER A 70 6.90 8.11 6.34
N ARG A 71 7.24 7.75 5.11
CA ARG A 71 6.29 7.49 4.00
C ARG A 71 6.60 6.17 3.30
N PRO A 72 6.57 5.05 4.02
CA PRO A 72 6.95 3.75 3.46
C PRO A 72 5.91 3.19 2.50
N ILE A 73 6.39 2.33 1.62
CA ILE A 73 5.58 1.35 0.91
C ILE A 73 5.68 0.03 1.66
N TYR A 74 4.56 -0.65 1.81
CA TYR A 74 4.46 -1.99 2.38
C TYR A 74 3.92 -2.98 1.35
N VAL A 75 4.45 -4.19 1.38
CA VAL A 75 4.01 -5.30 0.52
C VAL A 75 3.53 -6.46 1.38
N ILE A 76 2.49 -7.17 0.91
CA ILE A 76 2.15 -8.50 1.41
C ILE A 76 2.76 -9.52 0.48
N LYS A 77 3.56 -10.43 1.05
CA LYS A 77 4.15 -11.59 0.36
C LYS A 77 3.53 -12.89 0.87
N THR A 78 3.42 -13.86 -0.02
CA THR A 78 3.06 -15.23 0.37
C THR A 78 4.20 -15.86 1.16
N ILE A 79 3.88 -16.64 2.19
CA ILE A 79 4.84 -17.49 2.85
C ILE A 79 4.85 -18.81 2.09
N ASN A 80 5.97 -19.13 1.43
CA ASN A 80 6.18 -20.48 0.94
C ASN A 80 6.53 -21.35 2.15
N THR A 81 5.53 -22.02 2.73
CA THR A 81 5.77 -22.97 3.80
C THR A 81 6.35 -24.23 3.15
N ILE A 82 7.67 -24.39 3.21
CA ILE A 82 8.29 -25.70 2.99
C ILE A 82 7.85 -26.54 4.17
N PHE A 83 6.95 -27.48 3.94
CA PHE A 83 6.72 -28.56 4.91
C PHE A 83 7.99 -29.42 4.88
N GLU A 84 8.82 -29.32 5.90
CA GLU A 84 9.85 -30.29 6.18
C GLU A 84 9.15 -31.63 6.49
N SER A 85 8.89 -32.42 5.47
CA SER A 85 8.59 -33.83 5.61
C SER A 85 9.73 -34.60 4.99
N ASP A 86 10.54 -35.14 5.90
CA ASP A 86 11.46 -36.26 5.70
C ASP A 86 12.77 -36.02 4.94
N GLN A 87 13.85 -36.51 5.58
CA GLN A 87 15.21 -36.50 5.12
C GLN A 87 15.38 -37.32 3.83
N SER A 88 15.69 -36.67 2.74
CA SER A 88 16.34 -37.13 1.52
C SER A 88 15.67 -36.59 0.24
N VAL A 89 15.73 -35.30 -0.01
CA VAL A 89 15.46 -34.77 -1.36
C VAL A 89 16.54 -33.77 -1.72
N GLN A 90 17.18 -33.99 -2.85
CA GLN A 90 18.10 -33.05 -3.48
C GLN A 90 17.34 -31.73 -3.72
N ILE A 91 17.96 -30.62 -3.27
CA ILE A 91 17.45 -29.27 -3.42
C ILE A 91 17.46 -28.93 -4.92
N ASP A 92 16.30 -29.05 -5.56
CA ASP A 92 16.06 -28.39 -6.84
C ASP A 92 15.84 -26.91 -6.53
N GLN A 93 16.76 -26.03 -6.98
CA GLN A 93 16.77 -24.59 -6.70
C GLN A 93 15.72 -23.80 -7.48
N THR A 94 14.54 -24.35 -7.71
CA THR A 94 13.39 -23.69 -8.34
C THR A 94 12.26 -23.42 -7.34
N GLU A 95 12.61 -22.95 -6.13
CA GLU A 95 11.57 -22.43 -5.23
C GLU A 95 11.01 -21.12 -5.81
N PRO A 96 9.69 -21.02 -6.04
CA PRO A 96 9.13 -19.77 -6.50
C PRO A 96 9.37 -18.70 -5.43
N SER A 97 10.02 -17.61 -5.82
CA SER A 97 10.22 -16.45 -4.94
C SER A 97 8.88 -16.02 -4.33
N PRO A 98 8.86 -15.57 -3.06
CA PRO A 98 7.62 -15.13 -2.41
C PRO A 98 6.91 -14.10 -3.29
N THR A 99 5.65 -14.39 -3.65
CA THR A 99 4.87 -13.56 -4.57
C THR A 99 4.25 -12.39 -3.82
N ILE A 100 4.42 -11.17 -4.35
CA ILE A 100 3.70 -10.01 -3.85
C ILE A 100 2.25 -10.08 -4.33
N ILE A 101 1.31 -10.01 -3.40
CA ILE A 101 -0.13 -10.13 -3.66
C ILE A 101 -0.91 -8.86 -3.36
N ALA A 102 -0.31 -7.95 -2.61
CA ALA A 102 -0.86 -6.64 -2.31
C ALA A 102 0.25 -5.67 -1.91
N TRP A 103 -0.03 -4.39 -2.04
CA TRP A 103 0.82 -3.34 -1.52
C TRP A 103 -0.01 -2.13 -1.06
N GLY A 104 0.57 -1.32 -0.20
CA GLY A 104 0.02 -0.05 0.21
C GLY A 104 1.13 0.93 0.52
N SER A 105 0.85 2.21 0.40
CA SER A 105 1.80 3.28 0.70
C SER A 105 1.18 4.35 1.59
N PHE A 106 2.05 5.00 2.34
CA PHE A 106 1.80 6.32 2.89
C PHE A 106 2.54 7.34 2.01
N SER A 107 1.83 8.38 1.57
CA SER A 107 2.40 9.48 0.79
C SER A 107 2.09 10.80 1.47
N ASP A 108 2.86 11.85 1.18
CA ASP A 108 2.52 13.18 1.68
C ASP A 108 1.18 13.63 1.11
N LEU A 109 0.29 14.10 1.99
CA LEU A 109 -1.01 14.64 1.54
C LEU A 109 -0.84 15.90 0.70
N TYR A 110 0.11 16.75 1.10
CA TYR A 110 0.52 17.97 0.39
C TYR A 110 1.98 18.25 0.69
N GLU A 111 2.69 18.86 -0.26
CA GLU A 111 4.14 19.19 -0.15
C GLU A 111 4.49 20.22 0.94
N ARG A 112 3.49 20.98 1.45
CA ARG A 112 3.73 22.02 2.46
C ARG A 112 4.02 21.40 3.82
N ILE A 113 5.10 21.84 4.46
CA ILE A 113 5.64 21.28 5.72
C ILE A 113 4.62 21.17 6.86
N ALA A 114 3.64 22.07 6.95
CA ALA A 114 2.62 22.01 7.99
C ALA A 114 1.72 20.75 7.90
N TYR A 115 1.67 20.09 6.73
CA TYR A 115 0.90 18.86 6.52
C TYR A 115 1.68 17.58 6.86
N HIS A 116 2.93 17.67 7.35
CA HIS A 116 3.77 16.51 7.66
C HIS A 116 3.11 15.47 8.60
N ILE A 117 2.14 15.91 9.43
CA ILE A 117 1.37 15.04 10.32
C ILE A 117 0.23 14.29 9.62
N SER A 118 -0.02 14.58 8.35
CA SER A 118 -1.11 13.99 7.57
C SER A 118 -0.54 13.21 6.37
N SER A 119 -1.10 12.06 6.09
CA SER A 119 -0.66 11.22 4.99
C SER A 119 -1.83 10.68 4.19
N GLU A 120 -1.66 10.62 2.87
CA GLU A 120 -2.55 9.84 2.03
C GLU A 120 -2.16 8.35 2.12
N ILE A 121 -3.17 7.49 2.20
CA ILE A 121 -3.02 6.04 2.14
C ILE A 121 -3.54 5.51 0.81
N SER A 122 -2.74 4.68 0.15
CA SER A 122 -3.14 3.93 -1.04
C SER A 122 -2.99 2.43 -0.78
N VAL A 123 -3.93 1.62 -1.28
CA VAL A 123 -3.89 0.15 -1.14
C VAL A 123 -4.36 -0.51 -2.43
N TYR A 124 -3.56 -1.44 -2.93
CA TYR A 124 -3.81 -2.18 -4.17
C TYR A 124 -3.60 -3.68 -3.95
N LEU A 125 -4.47 -4.48 -4.54
CA LEU A 125 -4.44 -5.93 -4.45
C LEU A 125 -4.36 -6.55 -5.84
N HIS A 126 -3.54 -7.60 -5.96
CA HIS A 126 -3.58 -8.45 -7.14
C HIS A 126 -5.01 -8.98 -7.35
N GLN A 127 -5.48 -8.99 -8.58
CA GLN A 127 -6.89 -9.33 -8.90
C GLN A 127 -7.33 -10.67 -8.33
N ASP A 128 -6.48 -11.71 -8.36
CA ASP A 128 -6.79 -13.05 -7.87
C ASP A 128 -6.89 -13.14 -6.33
N TYR A 129 -6.49 -12.09 -5.63
CA TYR A 129 -6.50 -12.03 -4.17
C TYR A 129 -7.54 -11.04 -3.61
N GLN A 130 -8.34 -10.42 -4.48
CA GLN A 130 -9.45 -9.56 -4.07
C GLN A 130 -10.58 -10.36 -3.40
N GLY A 131 -11.41 -9.68 -2.61
CA GLY A 131 -12.55 -10.32 -1.93
C GLY A 131 -12.20 -11.22 -0.73
N ARG A 132 -10.91 -11.39 -0.40
CA ARG A 132 -10.43 -12.27 0.69
C ARG A 132 -10.12 -11.52 2.00
N GLY A 133 -10.53 -10.26 2.12
CA GLY A 133 -10.29 -9.44 3.31
C GLY A 133 -8.87 -8.85 3.43
N LEU A 134 -7.96 -9.15 2.51
CA LEU A 134 -6.56 -8.72 2.57
C LEU A 134 -6.39 -7.20 2.54
N GLY A 135 -7.22 -6.48 1.79
CA GLY A 135 -7.20 -5.01 1.80
C GLY A 135 -7.48 -4.43 3.18
N SER A 136 -8.50 -4.96 3.88
CA SER A 136 -8.81 -4.56 5.25
C SER A 136 -7.70 -4.94 6.23
N LEU A 137 -7.08 -6.10 6.03
CA LEU A 137 -5.99 -6.59 6.87
C LEU A 137 -4.75 -5.68 6.74
N LEU A 138 -4.32 -5.41 5.49
CA LEU A 138 -3.20 -4.51 5.22
C LEU A 138 -3.46 -3.10 5.72
N THR A 139 -4.63 -2.52 5.40
CA THR A 139 -4.97 -1.16 5.86
C THR A 139 -4.98 -1.07 7.38
N ARG A 140 -5.60 -2.04 8.07
CA ARG A 140 -5.60 -2.09 9.55
C ARG A 140 -4.19 -2.14 10.11
N TRP A 141 -3.35 -3.01 9.55
CA TRP A 141 -1.95 -3.12 9.96
C TRP A 141 -1.19 -1.81 9.71
N MET A 142 -1.33 -1.18 8.54
CA MET A 142 -0.72 0.11 8.23
C MET A 142 -1.15 1.20 9.22
N LEU A 143 -2.43 1.24 9.61
CA LEU A 143 -2.91 2.19 10.61
C LEU A 143 -2.24 2.01 11.98
N THR A 144 -1.84 0.79 12.36
CA THR A 144 -1.06 0.57 13.60
C THR A 144 0.37 1.12 13.50
N GLN A 145 0.91 1.23 12.29
CA GLN A 145 2.24 1.80 12.07
C GLN A 145 2.24 3.34 12.05
N ALA A 146 1.11 3.96 11.73
CA ALA A 146 1.00 5.40 11.53
C ALA A 146 1.56 6.27 12.69
N PRO A 147 1.33 5.94 13.99
CA PRO A 147 1.89 6.72 15.09
C PRO A 147 3.42 6.76 15.10
N SER A 148 4.08 5.63 14.85
CA SER A 148 5.55 5.52 14.82
C SER A 148 6.18 6.29 13.65
N LEU A 149 5.40 6.55 12.60
CA LEU A 149 5.77 7.35 11.43
C LEU A 149 5.49 8.85 11.61
N GLY A 150 4.97 9.26 12.78
CA GLY A 150 4.57 10.64 13.05
C GLY A 150 3.26 11.07 12.37
N ILE A 151 2.50 10.12 11.84
CA ILE A 151 1.23 10.37 11.16
C ILE A 151 0.10 10.46 12.19
N LYS A 152 -0.60 11.57 12.22
CA LYS A 152 -1.76 11.82 13.08
C LYS A 152 -3.09 11.75 12.34
N ASN A 153 -3.07 11.97 11.02
CA ASN A 153 -4.25 11.89 10.18
C ASN A 153 -3.94 11.08 8.93
N VAL A 154 -4.81 10.14 8.61
CA VAL A 154 -4.72 9.34 7.39
C VAL A 154 -5.90 9.70 6.50
N VAL A 155 -5.63 10.03 5.23
CA VAL A 155 -6.60 10.41 4.23
C VAL A 155 -6.60 9.37 3.11
N ALA A 156 -7.77 8.99 2.62
CA ALA A 156 -7.93 8.17 1.43
C ALA A 156 -8.79 8.91 0.40
N LEU A 157 -8.32 9.01 -0.84
CA LEU A 157 -9.08 9.54 -1.97
C LEU A 157 -9.69 8.36 -2.73
N VAL A 158 -11.00 8.27 -2.74
CA VAL A 158 -11.73 7.12 -3.30
C VAL A 158 -12.78 7.60 -4.28
N PHE A 159 -12.82 7.03 -5.48
CA PHE A 159 -13.92 7.31 -6.40
C PHE A 159 -15.26 6.96 -5.78
N ALA A 160 -16.25 7.83 -5.92
CA ALA A 160 -17.59 7.66 -5.34
C ALA A 160 -18.29 6.38 -5.83
N HIS A 161 -17.94 5.89 -7.01
CA HIS A 161 -18.46 4.64 -7.56
C HIS A 161 -17.70 3.38 -7.09
N ASN A 162 -16.57 3.51 -6.39
CA ASN A 162 -15.80 2.38 -5.84
C ASN A 162 -16.37 1.97 -4.48
N GLN A 163 -17.55 1.35 -4.48
CA GLN A 163 -18.24 0.93 -3.27
C GLN A 163 -17.44 -0.05 -2.39
N PRO A 164 -16.67 -1.02 -2.95
CA PRO A 164 -15.81 -1.88 -2.15
C PRO A 164 -14.77 -1.12 -1.33
N SER A 165 -14.08 -0.14 -1.91
CA SER A 165 -13.08 0.68 -1.20
C SER A 165 -13.74 1.59 -0.16
N LEU A 166 -14.85 2.25 -0.50
CA LEU A 166 -15.60 3.05 0.46
C LEU A 166 -16.02 2.21 1.68
N GLY A 167 -16.58 1.02 1.43
CA GLY A 167 -16.99 0.10 2.50
C GLY A 167 -15.82 -0.38 3.35
N LEU A 168 -14.64 -0.60 2.76
CA LEU A 168 -13.42 -0.96 3.47
C LEU A 168 -13.02 0.14 4.46
N PHE A 169 -12.88 1.37 3.98
CA PHE A 169 -12.44 2.49 4.81
C PHE A 169 -13.46 2.86 5.89
N TYR A 170 -14.76 2.88 5.58
CA TYR A 170 -15.80 3.10 6.60
C TYR A 170 -15.77 2.05 7.72
N LYS A 171 -15.58 0.77 7.39
CA LYS A 171 -15.43 -0.32 8.39
C LYS A 171 -14.21 -0.13 9.28
N LEU A 172 -13.19 0.56 8.81
CA LEU A 172 -11.98 0.88 9.58
C LEU A 172 -12.08 2.20 10.34
N GLY A 173 -13.27 2.83 10.35
CA GLY A 173 -13.55 4.03 11.12
C GLY A 173 -13.06 5.32 10.45
N PHE A 174 -12.92 5.31 9.13
CA PHE A 174 -12.79 6.55 8.37
C PHE A 174 -14.14 7.25 8.26
N GLU A 175 -14.11 8.57 8.22
CA GLU A 175 -15.26 9.43 8.03
C GLU A 175 -15.10 10.23 6.75
N GLN A 176 -16.21 10.67 6.15
CA GLN A 176 -16.14 11.55 5.00
C GLN A 176 -15.74 12.96 5.43
N TRP A 177 -14.54 13.38 5.01
CA TRP A 177 -14.05 14.73 5.24
C TRP A 177 -14.35 15.70 4.08
N GLY A 178 -14.60 15.16 2.89
CA GLY A 178 -14.92 15.97 1.73
C GLY A 178 -15.52 15.17 0.58
N TYR A 179 -16.05 15.91 -0.39
CA TYR A 179 -16.59 15.37 -1.62
C TYR A 179 -16.25 16.32 -2.77
N MET A 180 -15.67 15.77 -3.82
CA MET A 180 -15.26 16.50 -5.01
C MET A 180 -16.11 16.02 -6.20
N PRO A 181 -17.13 16.77 -6.60
CA PRO A 181 -17.98 16.38 -7.72
C PRO A 181 -17.28 16.60 -9.04
N GLN A 182 -17.41 15.66 -9.97
CA GLN A 182 -17.02 15.77 -11.38
C GLN A 182 -15.56 16.20 -11.61
N VAL A 183 -14.63 15.66 -10.79
CA VAL A 183 -13.21 16.08 -10.82
C VAL A 183 -12.32 15.23 -11.69
N CYS A 184 -12.78 14.06 -12.16
CA CYS A 184 -11.97 13.15 -12.97
C CYS A 184 -12.70 12.77 -14.25
N ASP A 185 -12.09 13.07 -15.41
CA ASP A 185 -12.53 12.54 -16.71
C ASP A 185 -11.91 11.15 -16.92
N MET A 186 -12.75 10.11 -16.84
CA MET A 186 -12.33 8.71 -17.00
C MET A 186 -12.46 8.20 -18.45
N GLN A 187 -12.56 9.12 -19.44
CA GLN A 187 -12.74 8.79 -20.86
C GLN A 187 -13.93 7.84 -21.07
N GLY A 188 -15.12 8.40 -20.91
CA GLY A 188 -16.39 7.69 -21.06
C GLY A 188 -17.40 8.01 -19.95
N PHE A 189 -16.93 8.50 -18.82
CA PHE A 189 -17.77 9.09 -17.75
C PHE A 189 -16.93 10.03 -16.88
N ILE A 190 -17.61 10.93 -16.20
CA ILE A 190 -16.97 11.84 -15.24
C ILE A 190 -17.16 11.25 -13.84
N ALA A 191 -16.08 11.18 -13.07
CA ALA A 191 -16.09 10.59 -11.75
C ALA A 191 -15.99 11.65 -10.64
N ASP A 192 -16.72 11.38 -9.56
CA ASP A 192 -16.60 12.10 -8.30
C ASP A 192 -15.59 11.40 -7.40
N VAL A 193 -14.97 12.16 -6.50
CA VAL A 193 -14.03 11.63 -5.49
C VAL A 193 -14.53 11.95 -4.09
N VAL A 194 -14.56 10.95 -3.24
CA VAL A 194 -14.81 11.08 -1.81
C VAL A 194 -13.46 11.16 -1.10
N MET A 195 -13.25 12.20 -0.31
CA MET A 195 -12.14 12.30 0.62
C MET A 195 -12.57 11.71 1.95
N LEU A 196 -12.00 10.58 2.31
CA LEU A 196 -12.18 9.92 3.60
C LEU A 196 -11.01 10.26 4.50
N GLY A 197 -11.26 10.49 5.77
CA GLY A 197 -10.21 10.79 6.73
C GLY A 197 -10.40 10.05 8.05
N LYS A 198 -9.27 9.78 8.72
CA LYS A 198 -9.23 9.19 10.04
C LYS A 198 -8.13 9.84 10.88
N THR A 199 -8.52 10.39 12.04
CA THR A 199 -7.54 10.82 13.04
C THR A 199 -7.01 9.60 13.78
N ILE A 200 -5.71 9.47 13.87
CA ILE A 200 -5.02 8.41 14.59
C ILE A 200 -4.83 8.87 16.03
N THR A 201 -5.59 8.27 16.94
CA THR A 201 -5.41 8.50 18.38
C THR A 201 -4.29 7.59 18.86
N SER A 202 -3.25 8.17 19.47
CA SER A 202 -2.33 7.37 20.28
C SER A 202 -3.11 6.91 21.51
N ASP A 203 -3.27 5.61 21.68
CA ASP A 203 -3.71 5.10 22.98
C ASP A 203 -2.71 5.59 24.05
N LYS A 204 -3.25 6.32 25.03
CA LYS A 204 -2.46 6.87 26.15
C LYS A 204 -2.11 5.77 27.13
#